data_cc0edc0a92221b510685bf5b1bc5ff2c
#
_entry.id   cc0edc0a92221b510685bf5b1bc5ff2c
#
_cell.length_a   1.000
_cell.length_b   1.000
_cell.length_c   1.000
_cell.angle_alpha   90.00
_cell.angle_beta   90.00
_cell.angle_gamma   90.00
#
_symmetry.space_group_name_H-M   'P 1'
#
loop_
_entity.id
_entity.type
_entity.pdbx_description
1 polymer ?
#
loop_
_entity_poly.entity_id
_entity_poly.type
_entity_poly.pdbx_seq_one_letter_code
_entity_poly.pdbx_strand_id
1 'polypeptide(L)'
;VSSSGSVILRPALRQFHDSHRGIRFEIYDGNTFHILDMLRKGLIEIGIVRTPFKQEAFDCTFLPEEPMVLAYAGKDPQPEKDSLTICDLEGLPLIVYRRFNQLLLDVCEGYNLTPSILCRNDDARTTLLWAEAGLGYAVVPSSALSPSRLTTLHTKVIDEPRLCTRLAVITAKHRYLSGIAEQFIEALTKT
;
A
#
# COMPACT_ATOMS: atom_id res chain seq x y z
N VAL A 1 2.47 -2.95 -10.73
CA VAL A 1 2.68 -2.88 -9.27
C VAL A 1 1.98 -1.65 -8.72
N SER A 2 1.25 -1.78 -7.61
CA SER A 2 0.72 -0.59 -6.92
C SER A 2 1.85 0.16 -6.19
N SER A 3 1.67 1.46 -5.96
CA SER A 3 2.73 2.35 -5.45
C SER A 3 3.45 1.86 -4.18
N SER A 4 2.74 1.19 -3.28
CA SER A 4 3.34 0.61 -2.06
C SER A 4 3.95 -0.78 -2.28
N GLY A 5 3.58 -1.48 -3.35
CA GLY A 5 4.13 -2.81 -3.67
C GLY A 5 5.59 -2.76 -4.14
N SER A 6 6.06 -1.63 -4.64
CA SER A 6 7.44 -1.48 -5.12
C SER A 6 8.49 -1.63 -4.02
N VAL A 7 8.15 -1.35 -2.77
CA VAL A 7 9.07 -1.50 -1.63
C VAL A 7 9.37 -2.98 -1.36
N ILE A 8 8.32 -3.82 -1.40
CA ILE A 8 8.45 -5.27 -1.19
C ILE A 8 9.08 -5.94 -2.42
N LEU A 9 8.73 -5.47 -3.62
CA LEU A 9 9.23 -6.02 -4.87
C LEU A 9 10.75 -5.87 -5.03
N ARG A 10 11.33 -4.78 -4.54
CA ARG A 10 12.75 -4.44 -4.77
C ARG A 10 13.75 -5.52 -4.29
N PRO A 11 13.68 -6.01 -3.05
CA PRO A 11 14.59 -7.08 -2.59
C PRO A 11 14.42 -8.37 -3.40
N ALA A 12 13.17 -8.79 -3.62
CA ALA A 12 12.86 -10.02 -4.34
C ALA A 12 13.32 -9.97 -5.80
N LEU A 13 13.11 -8.84 -6.51
CA LEU A 13 13.62 -8.64 -7.87
C LEU A 13 15.14 -8.78 -7.92
N ARG A 14 15.85 -8.16 -6.98
CA ARG A 14 17.32 -8.23 -6.95
C ARG A 14 17.79 -9.67 -6.75
N GLN A 15 17.28 -10.33 -5.72
CA GLN A 15 17.66 -11.73 -5.42
C GLN A 15 17.34 -12.66 -6.59
N PHE A 16 16.17 -12.51 -7.21
CA PHE A 16 15.74 -13.33 -8.33
C PHE A 16 16.61 -13.08 -9.57
N HIS A 17 16.93 -11.83 -9.88
CA HIS A 17 17.85 -11.49 -10.98
C HIS A 17 19.25 -12.07 -10.77
N ASP A 18 19.77 -12.04 -9.54
CA ASP A 18 21.11 -12.57 -9.24
C ASP A 18 21.17 -14.10 -9.44
N SER A 19 20.06 -14.80 -9.19
CA SER A 19 19.95 -16.27 -9.35
C SER A 19 19.53 -16.70 -10.76
N HIS A 20 18.92 -15.79 -11.56
CA HIS A 20 18.38 -16.10 -12.89
C HIS A 20 18.93 -15.09 -13.92
N ARG A 21 20.22 -15.19 -14.20
CA ARG A 21 20.88 -14.30 -15.18
C ARG A 21 20.30 -14.49 -16.58
N GLY A 22 19.97 -13.40 -17.24
CA GLY A 22 19.39 -13.39 -18.59
C GLY A 22 17.88 -13.15 -18.62
N ILE A 23 17.20 -13.10 -17.49
CA ILE A 23 15.78 -12.70 -17.42
C ILE A 23 15.68 -11.18 -17.59
N ARG A 24 14.67 -10.76 -18.34
CA ARG A 24 14.26 -9.36 -18.46
C ARG A 24 12.95 -9.17 -17.74
N PHE A 25 12.83 -8.06 -17.01
CA PHE A 25 11.62 -7.68 -16.33
C PHE A 25 10.98 -6.49 -17.05
N GLU A 26 9.68 -6.58 -17.30
CA GLU A 26 8.84 -5.44 -17.65
C GLU A 26 7.97 -5.11 -16.46
N ILE A 27 8.15 -3.91 -15.90
CA ILE A 27 7.44 -3.49 -14.68
C ILE A 27 6.52 -2.34 -15.02
N TYR A 28 5.24 -2.56 -14.80
CA TYR A 28 4.19 -1.55 -15.00
C TYR A 28 3.72 -1.03 -13.64
N ASP A 29 3.80 0.27 -13.45
CA ASP A 29 3.22 0.96 -12.29
C ASP A 29 1.78 1.39 -12.60
N GLY A 30 0.93 1.32 -11.58
CA GLY A 30 -0.45 1.76 -11.71
C GLY A 30 -1.24 1.55 -10.44
N ASN A 31 -2.46 2.05 -10.42
CA ASN A 31 -3.40 1.72 -9.36
C ASN A 31 -3.91 0.28 -9.49
N THR A 32 -4.53 -0.23 -8.44
CA THR A 32 -5.02 -1.62 -8.42
C THR A 32 -5.95 -1.93 -9.61
N PHE A 33 -6.86 -1.03 -9.97
CA PHE A 33 -7.80 -1.27 -11.06
C PHE A 33 -7.09 -1.44 -12.41
N HIS A 34 -6.06 -0.64 -12.66
CA HIS A 34 -5.25 -0.75 -13.87
C HIS A 34 -4.50 -2.09 -13.92
N ILE A 35 -3.89 -2.51 -12.81
CA ILE A 35 -3.18 -3.80 -12.74
C ILE A 35 -4.14 -4.98 -12.93
N LEU A 36 -5.33 -4.95 -12.33
CA LEU A 36 -6.36 -5.98 -12.52
C LEU A 36 -6.81 -6.06 -13.99
N ASP A 37 -6.98 -4.93 -14.66
CA ASP A 37 -7.35 -4.88 -16.07
C ASP A 37 -6.25 -5.46 -16.98
N MET A 38 -4.98 -5.11 -16.73
CA MET A 38 -3.85 -5.67 -17.46
C MET A 38 -3.74 -7.19 -17.31
N LEU A 39 -3.98 -7.73 -16.10
CA LEU A 39 -4.04 -9.18 -15.88
C LEU A 39 -5.18 -9.83 -16.67
N ARG A 40 -6.39 -9.25 -16.62
CA ARG A 40 -7.55 -9.78 -17.38
C ARG A 40 -7.28 -9.79 -18.88
N LYS A 41 -6.60 -8.78 -19.41
CA LYS A 41 -6.20 -8.67 -20.82
C LYS A 41 -5.01 -9.56 -21.17
N GLY A 42 -4.29 -10.09 -20.18
CA GLY A 42 -3.08 -10.91 -20.39
C GLY A 42 -1.87 -10.11 -20.84
N LEU A 43 -1.84 -8.84 -20.53
CA LEU A 43 -0.70 -7.97 -20.80
C LEU A 43 0.42 -8.14 -19.79
N ILE A 44 0.09 -8.68 -18.62
CA ILE A 44 1.05 -9.06 -17.56
C ILE A 44 0.67 -10.43 -16.99
N GLU A 45 1.64 -11.17 -16.47
CA GLU A 45 1.43 -12.47 -15.83
C GLU A 45 1.19 -12.34 -14.33
N ILE A 46 1.87 -11.40 -13.67
CA ILE A 46 1.85 -11.22 -12.21
C ILE A 46 1.42 -9.80 -11.87
N GLY A 47 0.49 -9.67 -10.94
CA GLY A 47 0.10 -8.40 -10.35
C GLY A 47 0.47 -8.35 -8.86
N ILE A 48 0.95 -7.20 -8.39
CA ILE A 48 1.09 -6.92 -6.96
C ILE A 48 0.15 -5.78 -6.64
N VAL A 49 -0.91 -6.10 -5.92
CA VAL A 49 -2.01 -5.18 -5.60
C VAL A 49 -2.30 -5.19 -4.10
N ARG A 50 -3.07 -4.23 -3.64
CA ARG A 50 -3.44 -4.12 -2.23
C ARG A 50 -4.95 -4.28 -2.05
N THR A 51 -5.36 -4.90 -0.96
CA THR A 51 -6.76 -4.98 -0.56
C THR A 51 -7.35 -3.59 -0.22
N PRO A 52 -8.70 -3.41 -0.33
CA PRO A 52 -9.66 -4.35 -0.88
C PRO A 52 -9.71 -4.33 -2.42
N PHE A 53 -10.03 -5.47 -3.05
CA PHE A 53 -10.31 -5.59 -4.49
C PHE A 53 -11.17 -6.85 -4.75
N LYS A 54 -11.82 -6.94 -5.93
CA LYS A 54 -12.60 -8.12 -6.34
C LYS A 54 -11.67 -9.25 -6.76
N GLN A 55 -11.77 -10.41 -6.09
CA GLN A 55 -10.81 -11.51 -6.18
C GLN A 55 -11.25 -12.66 -7.11
N GLU A 56 -12.51 -12.71 -7.51
CA GLU A 56 -13.13 -13.89 -8.13
C GLU A 56 -12.41 -14.38 -9.40
N ALA A 57 -11.81 -13.44 -10.15
CA ALA A 57 -11.11 -13.72 -11.42
C ALA A 57 -9.62 -14.03 -11.26
N PHE A 58 -9.10 -14.07 -10.03
CA PHE A 58 -7.67 -14.15 -9.75
C PHE A 58 -7.35 -15.23 -8.73
N ASP A 59 -6.19 -15.86 -8.90
CA ASP A 59 -5.52 -16.62 -7.86
C ASP A 59 -4.70 -15.62 -7.04
N CYS A 60 -4.86 -15.67 -5.71
CA CYS A 60 -4.33 -14.65 -4.82
C CYS A 60 -3.48 -15.29 -3.73
N THR A 61 -2.22 -14.87 -3.61
CA THR A 61 -1.37 -15.16 -2.46
C THR A 61 -1.22 -13.87 -1.65
N PHE A 62 -1.78 -13.87 -0.44
CA PHE A 62 -1.75 -12.70 0.43
C PHE A 62 -0.47 -12.65 1.25
N LEU A 63 0.13 -11.47 1.33
CA LEU A 63 1.21 -11.17 2.26
C LEU A 63 0.62 -10.80 3.64
N PRO A 64 1.45 -10.72 4.68
CA PRO A 64 1.00 -10.32 6.02
C PRO A 64 0.16 -9.04 6.01
N GLU A 65 -0.76 -8.97 6.93
CA GLU A 65 -1.57 -7.78 7.15
C GLU A 65 -0.72 -6.67 7.77
N GLU A 66 -0.99 -5.44 7.39
CA GLU A 66 -0.28 -4.27 7.89
C GLU A 66 -1.25 -3.15 8.26
N PRO A 67 -0.95 -2.39 9.32
CA PRO A 67 -1.78 -1.27 9.74
C PRO A 67 -1.59 -0.06 8.82
N MET A 68 -2.56 0.86 8.87
CA MET A 68 -2.32 2.23 8.45
C MET A 68 -1.51 2.98 9.49
N VAL A 69 -0.74 3.94 9.03
CA VAL A 69 0.03 4.85 9.88
C VAL A 69 -0.33 6.30 9.56
N LEU A 70 -0.24 7.13 10.57
CA LEU A 70 -0.21 8.57 10.43
C LEU A 70 1.24 8.99 10.26
N ALA A 71 1.59 9.61 9.13
CA ALA A 71 2.93 10.12 8.85
C ALA A 71 2.90 11.67 8.76
N TYR A 72 3.85 12.35 9.40
CA TYR A 72 3.87 13.80 9.50
C TYR A 72 5.28 14.34 9.67
N ALA A 73 5.50 15.58 9.20
CA ALA A 73 6.65 16.40 9.51
C ALA A 73 6.20 17.50 10.48
N GLY A 74 6.90 17.73 11.56
CA GLY A 74 6.59 18.80 12.50
C GLY A 74 5.92 18.31 13.78
N LYS A 75 4.87 19.03 14.23
CA LYS A 75 4.29 18.79 15.55
C LYS A 75 3.60 17.44 15.66
N ASP A 76 3.95 16.68 16.68
CA ASP A 76 3.25 15.45 17.05
C ASP A 76 1.82 15.79 17.52
N PRO A 77 0.79 15.16 16.94
CA PRO A 77 -0.60 15.42 17.30
C PRO A 77 -0.96 14.86 18.68
N GLN A 78 -0.28 13.79 19.12
CA GLN A 78 -0.53 13.10 20.39
C GLN A 78 0.79 12.60 20.99
N PRO A 79 1.63 13.52 21.56
CA PRO A 79 3.00 13.19 21.99
C PRO A 79 3.04 12.11 23.10
N GLU A 80 1.98 11.99 23.90
CA GLU A 80 1.90 11.03 25.00
C GLU A 80 1.54 9.59 24.55
N LYS A 81 1.28 9.37 23.25
CA LYS A 81 0.84 8.07 22.72
C LYS A 81 1.85 7.48 21.75
N ASP A 82 2.09 6.19 21.89
CA ASP A 82 2.88 5.40 20.92
C ASP A 82 2.08 5.01 19.68
N SER A 83 0.76 4.79 19.86
CA SER A 83 -0.20 4.53 18.78
C SER A 83 -1.41 5.45 18.89
N LEU A 84 -2.16 5.57 17.79
CA LEU A 84 -3.34 6.43 17.70
C LEU A 84 -4.59 5.57 17.52
N THR A 85 -5.67 6.01 18.12
CA THR A 85 -7.03 5.52 17.80
C THR A 85 -7.64 6.38 16.70
N ILE A 86 -8.78 5.96 16.16
CA ILE A 86 -9.54 6.77 15.18
C ILE A 86 -9.95 8.12 15.76
N CYS A 87 -10.30 8.17 17.04
CA CYS A 87 -10.69 9.43 17.72
C CYS A 87 -9.54 10.44 17.78
N ASP A 88 -8.30 9.99 17.80
CA ASP A 88 -7.12 10.88 17.80
C ASP A 88 -6.89 11.60 16.46
N LEU A 89 -7.62 11.19 15.41
CA LEU A 89 -7.57 11.86 14.10
C LEU A 89 -8.53 13.05 14.01
N GLU A 90 -9.36 13.27 15.01
CA GLU A 90 -10.34 14.36 15.03
C GLU A 90 -9.65 15.71 14.90
N GLY A 91 -10.16 16.55 14.01
CA GLY A 91 -9.63 17.90 13.77
C GLY A 91 -8.27 17.97 13.06
N LEU A 92 -7.57 16.85 12.86
CA LEU A 92 -6.31 16.85 12.12
C LEU A 92 -6.54 17.05 10.62
N PRO A 93 -5.77 17.94 9.95
CA PRO A 93 -5.84 18.11 8.50
C PRO A 93 -5.22 16.89 7.79
N LEU A 94 -6.06 15.92 7.45
CA LEU A 94 -5.63 14.64 6.87
C LEU A 94 -5.34 14.76 5.37
N ILE A 95 -4.26 14.13 4.95
CA ILE A 95 -3.89 13.91 3.56
C ILE A 95 -4.11 12.42 3.29
N VAL A 96 -5.05 12.10 2.39
CA VAL A 96 -5.52 10.73 2.20
C VAL A 96 -5.22 10.23 0.80
N TYR A 97 -4.66 9.03 0.70
CA TYR A 97 -4.62 8.30 -0.57
C TYR A 97 -6.06 7.93 -0.97
N ARG A 98 -6.55 8.48 -2.08
CA ARG A 98 -7.96 8.38 -2.55
C ARG A 98 -8.51 6.96 -2.50
N ARG A 99 -7.67 5.96 -2.76
CA ARG A 99 -8.05 4.55 -2.69
C ARG A 99 -8.66 4.15 -1.33
N PHE A 100 -8.13 4.70 -0.24
CA PHE A 100 -8.55 4.37 1.13
C PHE A 100 -9.52 5.39 1.72
N ASN A 101 -9.91 6.40 0.92
CA ASN A 101 -10.79 7.46 1.41
C ASN A 101 -12.11 6.90 1.93
N GLN A 102 -12.77 6.02 1.14
CA GLN A 102 -14.05 5.46 1.58
C GLN A 102 -13.88 4.58 2.81
N LEU A 103 -12.87 3.72 2.84
CA LEU A 103 -12.58 2.88 4.00
C LEU A 103 -12.36 3.71 5.26
N LEU A 104 -11.60 4.82 5.17
CA LEU A 104 -11.40 5.73 6.30
C LEU A 104 -12.71 6.38 6.74
N LEU A 105 -13.54 6.85 5.81
CA LEU A 105 -14.82 7.45 6.11
C LEU A 105 -15.76 6.48 6.81
N ASP A 106 -15.89 5.25 6.29
CA ASP A 106 -16.75 4.20 6.85
C ASP A 106 -16.33 3.84 8.27
N VAL A 107 -15.00 3.79 8.51
CA VAL A 107 -14.48 3.53 9.86
C VAL A 107 -14.77 4.70 10.80
N CYS A 108 -14.52 5.94 10.38
CA CYS A 108 -14.80 7.14 11.18
C CYS A 108 -16.29 7.27 11.51
N GLU A 109 -17.17 6.96 10.55
CA GLU A 109 -18.63 6.96 10.79
C GLU A 109 -19.02 6.02 11.92
N GLY A 110 -18.39 4.85 12.02
CA GLY A 110 -18.61 3.90 13.12
C GLY A 110 -18.25 4.45 14.51
N TYR A 111 -17.48 5.52 14.59
CA TYR A 111 -17.13 6.26 15.81
C TYR A 111 -17.87 7.60 15.93
N ASN A 112 -18.84 7.89 15.05
CA ASN A 112 -19.51 9.19 14.95
C ASN A 112 -18.52 10.36 14.72
N LEU A 113 -17.43 10.12 13.99
CA LEU A 113 -16.38 11.08 13.73
C LEU A 113 -16.40 11.50 12.26
N THR A 114 -16.30 12.79 12.01
CA THR A 114 -16.13 13.34 10.66
C THR A 114 -14.67 13.77 10.47
N PRO A 115 -13.86 13.04 9.67
CA PRO A 115 -12.46 13.39 9.48
C PRO A 115 -12.30 14.68 8.66
N SER A 116 -11.37 15.54 9.07
CA SER A 116 -11.01 16.74 8.33
C SER A 116 -10.04 16.39 7.20
N ILE A 117 -10.56 16.13 5.99
CA ILE A 117 -9.73 15.78 4.84
C ILE A 117 -9.29 17.02 4.10
N LEU A 118 -8.03 17.39 4.25
CA LEU A 118 -7.41 18.54 3.58
C LEU A 118 -7.10 18.26 2.11
N CYS A 119 -6.59 17.05 1.81
CA CYS A 119 -6.14 16.70 0.46
C CYS A 119 -6.39 15.22 0.15
N ARG A 120 -6.70 14.92 -1.12
CA ARG A 120 -6.81 13.55 -1.65
C ARG A 120 -5.88 13.39 -2.83
N ASN A 121 -5.04 12.36 -2.79
CA ASN A 121 -4.08 12.02 -3.85
C ASN A 121 -4.38 10.63 -4.41
N ASP A 122 -3.87 10.35 -5.61
CA ASP A 122 -4.05 9.06 -6.27
C ASP A 122 -2.88 8.09 -6.04
N ASP A 123 -1.91 8.47 -5.21
CA ASP A 123 -0.68 7.71 -4.94
C ASP A 123 -0.19 7.95 -3.50
N ALA A 124 0.22 6.86 -2.81
CA ALA A 124 0.74 6.95 -1.45
C ALA A 124 2.07 7.74 -1.35
N ARG A 125 2.91 7.70 -2.40
CA ARG A 125 4.17 8.45 -2.45
C ARG A 125 3.91 9.96 -2.47
N THR A 126 2.95 10.39 -3.28
CA THR A 126 2.52 11.79 -3.34
C THR A 126 1.87 12.23 -2.02
N THR A 127 1.08 11.36 -1.39
CA THR A 127 0.50 11.61 -0.06
C THR A 127 1.58 11.92 0.97
N LEU A 128 2.68 11.13 0.97
CA LEU A 128 3.82 11.35 1.87
C LEU A 128 4.60 12.62 1.55
N LEU A 129 4.77 12.97 0.26
CA LEU A 129 5.45 14.22 -0.14
C LEU A 129 4.76 15.47 0.42
N TRP A 130 3.43 15.49 0.44
CA TRP A 130 2.69 16.61 1.03
C TRP A 130 2.82 16.66 2.55
N ALA A 131 2.90 15.50 3.22
CA ALA A 131 3.19 15.46 4.65
C ALA A 131 4.62 15.93 4.96
N GLU A 132 5.62 15.54 4.14
CA GLU A 132 6.99 16.04 4.23
C GLU A 132 7.07 17.57 4.07
N ALA A 133 6.24 18.12 3.20
CA ALA A 133 6.11 19.57 3.02
C ALA A 133 5.38 20.28 4.16
N GLY A 134 4.93 19.55 5.19
CA GLY A 134 4.23 20.12 6.34
C GLY A 134 2.78 20.54 6.08
N LEU A 135 2.16 20.05 4.97
CA LEU A 135 0.78 20.41 4.61
C LEU A 135 -0.25 19.83 5.59
N GLY A 136 0.04 18.66 6.18
CA GLY A 136 -0.85 17.97 7.10
C GLY A 136 -0.35 16.56 7.44
N TYR A 137 -1.27 15.69 7.81
CA TYR A 137 -1.02 14.36 8.32
C TYR A 137 -1.42 13.30 7.29
N ALA A 138 -0.45 12.55 6.77
CA ALA A 138 -0.69 11.53 5.77
C ALA A 138 -1.20 10.22 6.40
N VAL A 139 -2.31 9.69 5.89
CA VAL A 139 -2.81 8.35 6.24
C VAL A 139 -2.46 7.38 5.12
N VAL A 140 -1.51 6.47 5.39
CA VAL A 140 -0.98 5.52 4.40
C VAL A 140 -0.70 4.16 5.04
N PRO A 141 -0.65 3.06 4.25
CA PRO A 141 -0.16 1.77 4.75
C PRO A 141 1.28 1.86 5.24
N SER A 142 1.65 1.13 6.27
CA SER A 142 2.99 1.15 6.86
C SER A 142 4.10 0.86 5.85
N SER A 143 3.88 -0.05 4.90
CA SER A 143 4.83 -0.38 3.83
C SER A 143 5.01 0.72 2.76
N ALA A 144 4.20 1.78 2.77
CA ALA A 144 4.45 2.94 1.90
C ALA A 144 5.68 3.75 2.34
N LEU A 145 6.14 3.54 3.57
CA LEU A 145 7.31 4.19 4.14
C LEU A 145 8.58 3.44 3.72
N SER A 146 9.48 4.14 3.06
CA SER A 146 10.84 3.65 2.85
C SER A 146 11.75 4.06 4.01
N PRO A 147 12.84 3.34 4.30
CA PRO A 147 13.80 3.75 5.34
C PRO A 147 14.30 5.19 5.19
N SER A 148 14.46 5.67 3.95
CA SER A 148 14.88 7.05 3.68
C SER A 148 13.83 8.09 4.08
N ARG A 149 12.54 7.75 4.06
CA ARG A 149 11.46 8.68 4.48
C ARG A 149 11.30 8.75 5.99
N LEU A 150 11.69 7.70 6.71
CA LEU A 150 11.69 7.68 8.17
C LEU A 150 12.73 8.64 8.79
N THR A 151 13.60 9.23 7.97
CA THR A 151 14.51 10.30 8.41
C THR A 151 13.87 11.69 8.39
N THR A 152 12.79 11.86 7.64
CA THR A 152 12.11 13.17 7.44
C THR A 152 10.70 13.20 8.01
N LEU A 153 10.07 12.03 8.19
CA LEU A 153 8.72 11.90 8.72
C LEU A 153 8.72 11.13 10.04
N HIS A 154 7.96 11.64 10.98
CA HIS A 154 7.52 10.88 12.15
C HIS A 154 6.30 10.02 11.78
N THR A 155 6.13 8.90 12.47
CA THR A 155 5.01 8.02 12.19
C THR A 155 4.42 7.44 13.46
N LYS A 156 3.10 7.26 13.47
CA LYS A 156 2.38 6.53 14.51
C LYS A 156 1.42 5.54 13.88
N VAL A 157 1.35 4.35 14.44
CA VAL A 157 0.37 3.33 14.02
C VAL A 157 -1.02 3.80 14.39
N ILE A 158 -1.98 3.66 13.47
CA ILE A 158 -3.39 3.82 13.76
C ILE A 158 -3.91 2.44 14.18
N ASP A 159 -4.22 2.30 15.47
CA ASP A 159 -4.70 1.04 16.07
C ASP A 159 -6.19 0.87 15.77
N GLU A 160 -6.49 0.47 14.55
CA GLU A 160 -7.84 0.18 14.06
C GLU A 160 -7.79 -1.00 13.08
N PRO A 161 -8.22 -2.20 13.48
CA PRO A 161 -8.17 -3.40 12.65
C PRO A 161 -8.90 -3.27 11.31
N ARG A 162 -9.99 -2.49 11.25
CA ARG A 162 -10.76 -2.26 10.01
C ARG A 162 -9.99 -1.43 8.98
N LEU A 163 -8.94 -0.70 9.38
CA LEU A 163 -8.04 0.01 8.48
C LEU A 163 -6.85 -0.83 8.04
N CYS A 164 -6.64 -2.02 8.60
CA CYS A 164 -5.56 -2.90 8.16
C CYS A 164 -5.75 -3.33 6.71
N THR A 165 -4.65 -3.41 6.00
CA THR A 165 -4.60 -3.83 4.59
C THR A 165 -3.50 -4.84 4.37
N ARG A 166 -3.54 -5.55 3.24
CA ARG A 166 -2.46 -6.45 2.85
C ARG A 166 -2.16 -6.36 1.37
N LEU A 167 -0.93 -6.61 1.01
CA LEU A 167 -0.57 -6.83 -0.38
C LEU A 167 -0.97 -8.26 -0.79
N ALA A 168 -1.28 -8.41 -2.06
CA ALA A 168 -1.51 -9.69 -2.69
C ALA A 168 -0.69 -9.78 -3.97
N VAL A 169 -0.02 -10.90 -4.15
CA VAL A 169 0.52 -11.35 -5.43
C VAL A 169 -0.59 -12.10 -6.13
N ILE A 170 -0.95 -11.66 -7.31
CA ILE A 170 -2.11 -12.20 -8.02
C ILE A 170 -1.78 -12.58 -9.46
N THR A 171 -2.44 -13.62 -9.95
CA THR A 171 -2.42 -14.06 -11.35
C THR A 171 -3.84 -14.23 -11.86
N ALA A 172 -4.03 -14.19 -13.17
CA ALA A 172 -5.36 -14.42 -13.74
C ALA A 172 -5.70 -15.92 -13.71
N LYS A 173 -6.88 -16.27 -13.18
CA LYS A 173 -7.39 -17.66 -13.22
C LYS A 173 -7.50 -18.17 -14.66
N HIS A 174 -7.26 -19.46 -14.83
CA HIS A 174 -7.41 -20.17 -16.11
C HIS A 174 -6.51 -19.62 -17.24
N ARG A 175 -5.44 -18.92 -16.89
CA ARG A 175 -4.40 -18.51 -17.84
C ARG A 175 -3.10 -19.26 -17.59
N TYR A 176 -2.38 -19.47 -18.68
CA TYR A 176 -1.02 -20.01 -18.61
C TYR A 176 -0.12 -19.03 -17.83
N LEU A 177 0.60 -19.59 -16.89
CA LEU A 177 1.66 -18.92 -16.15
C LEU A 177 3.00 -19.56 -16.55
N SER A 178 3.97 -18.76 -16.91
CA SER A 178 5.30 -19.29 -17.25
C SER A 178 5.99 -19.87 -16.02
N GLY A 179 6.76 -20.94 -16.19
CA GLY A 179 7.49 -21.56 -15.05
C GLY A 179 8.41 -20.58 -14.33
N ILE A 180 8.93 -19.56 -15.04
CA ILE A 180 9.74 -18.51 -14.43
C ILE A 180 8.90 -17.55 -13.59
N ALA A 181 7.66 -17.29 -13.99
CA ALA A 181 6.72 -16.49 -13.22
C ALA A 181 6.30 -17.21 -11.93
N GLU A 182 6.08 -18.54 -11.99
CA GLU A 182 5.81 -19.37 -10.81
C GLU A 182 6.97 -19.30 -9.80
N GLN A 183 8.20 -19.48 -10.25
CA GLN A 183 9.39 -19.38 -9.39
C GLN A 183 9.54 -17.98 -8.79
N PHE A 184 9.21 -16.94 -9.55
CA PHE A 184 9.25 -15.57 -9.04
C PHE A 184 8.19 -15.32 -7.96
N ILE A 185 6.98 -15.84 -8.12
CA ILE A 185 5.92 -15.77 -7.09
C ILE A 185 6.37 -16.46 -5.81
N GLU A 186 6.96 -17.66 -5.93
CA GLU A 186 7.51 -18.37 -4.77
C GLU A 186 8.60 -17.56 -4.05
N ALA A 187 9.49 -16.91 -4.80
CA ALA A 187 10.53 -16.06 -4.23
C ALA A 187 9.97 -14.84 -3.49
N LEU A 188 8.88 -14.24 -4.04
CA LEU A 188 8.18 -13.12 -3.43
C LEU A 188 7.44 -13.47 -2.12
N THR A 189 6.96 -14.70 -2.02
CA THR A 189 6.05 -15.11 -0.92
C THR A 189 6.76 -15.87 0.21
N LYS A 190 8.01 -16.26 -0.01
CA LYS A 190 8.86 -16.93 1.00
C LYS A 190 9.66 -15.95 1.88
N THR A 191 9.59 -14.65 1.58
CA THR A 191 10.25 -13.56 2.33
C THR A 191 9.32 -13.00 3.38
#